data_b2310a6e832288adbb95d31ec6928f34
#
_entry.id   b2310a6e832288adbb95d31ec6928f34
#
_cell.length_a   1.000
_cell.length_b   1.000
_cell.length_c   1.000
_cell.angle_alpha   90.00
_cell.angle_beta   90.00
_cell.angle_gamma   90.00
#
_symmetry.space_group_name_H-M   'P 1'
#
loop_
_entity.id
_entity.type
_entity.pdbx_description
1 polymer ?
#
loop_
_entity_poly.entity_id
_entity_poly.type
_entity_poly.pdbx_seq_one_letter_code
_entity_poly.pdbx_strand_id
1 'polypeptide(L)'
;MTLFHGRRALLDAFRKGERAAMAEVYGTYVGDVGRLLQRGCRLGGGHTLPGVREPQRHRDLVQEVFLKAFAAPARQAYDGLRDYRPYILRIARNLLVDEARTGGRLIPVEEPMDEVEIVEEVPEENLEWRRLRAATLEFCAATKSPLREFIQLRFVEDLSQRDLAEKMKVTRRQVRTWEEQVRADLQRYLAECEKRGWPSSATGS
;
A
#
# COMPACT_ATOMS: atom_id res chain seq x y z
N MET A 1 7.06 8.55 1.31
CA MET A 1 8.45 8.16 0.92
C MET A 1 8.61 6.67 1.21
N THR A 2 8.86 5.85 0.20
CA THR A 2 8.95 4.39 0.37
C THR A 2 10.29 4.02 0.99
N LEU A 3 10.29 3.31 2.11
CA LEU A 3 11.50 2.95 2.86
C LEU A 3 12.58 2.27 1.99
N PHE A 4 12.16 1.40 1.08
CA PHE A 4 13.07 0.62 0.24
C PHE A 4 13.40 1.27 -1.12
N HIS A 5 12.77 2.41 -1.45
CA HIS A 5 13.00 3.06 -2.74
C HIS A 5 14.45 3.56 -2.84
N GLY A 6 15.15 3.12 -3.89
CA GLY A 6 16.58 3.43 -4.09
C GLY A 6 17.53 2.76 -3.10
N ARG A 7 17.05 1.95 -2.15
CA ARG A 7 17.83 1.35 -1.07
C ARG A 7 17.90 -0.17 -1.19
N ARG A 8 18.40 -0.66 -2.32
CA ARG A 8 18.49 -2.08 -2.63
C ARG A 8 19.23 -2.90 -1.56
N ALA A 9 20.31 -2.34 -1.02
CA ALA A 9 21.06 -2.99 0.06
C ALA A 9 20.21 -3.23 1.32
N LEU A 10 19.35 -2.27 1.69
CA LEU A 10 18.42 -2.42 2.80
C LEU A 10 17.37 -3.50 2.52
N LEU A 11 16.84 -3.55 1.30
CA LEU A 11 15.89 -4.58 0.89
C LEU A 11 16.50 -5.98 0.95
N ASP A 12 17.72 -6.14 0.46
CA ASP A 12 18.42 -7.43 0.47
C ASP A 12 18.74 -7.86 1.91
N ALA A 13 19.17 -6.95 2.77
CA ALA A 13 19.39 -7.17 4.20
C ALA A 13 18.09 -7.56 4.92
N PHE A 14 16.98 -6.87 4.62
CA PHE A 14 15.66 -7.18 5.15
C PHE A 14 15.20 -8.59 4.73
N ARG A 15 15.33 -8.96 3.46
CA ARG A 15 14.99 -10.30 2.96
C ARG A 15 15.80 -11.40 3.65
N LYS A 16 17.08 -11.16 3.92
CA LYS A 16 17.94 -12.07 4.68
C LYS A 16 17.56 -12.16 6.16
N GLY A 17 16.81 -11.20 6.68
CA GLY A 17 16.42 -11.13 8.07
C GLY A 17 17.48 -10.51 8.97
N GLU A 18 18.31 -9.63 8.44
CA GLU A 18 19.31 -8.92 9.21
C GLU A 18 18.62 -8.01 10.24
N ARG A 19 19.06 -8.12 11.48
CA ARG A 19 18.44 -7.44 12.63
C ARG A 19 18.35 -5.93 12.44
N ALA A 20 19.39 -5.32 11.90
CA ALA A 20 19.43 -3.88 11.68
C ALA A 20 18.37 -3.42 10.68
N ALA A 21 18.23 -4.16 9.56
CA ALA A 21 17.22 -3.86 8.55
C ALA A 21 15.80 -4.05 9.08
N MET A 22 15.55 -5.12 9.84
CA MET A 22 14.25 -5.34 10.49
C MET A 22 13.93 -4.25 11.52
N ALA A 23 14.92 -3.80 12.29
CA ALA A 23 14.74 -2.71 13.24
C ALA A 23 14.38 -1.38 12.56
N GLU A 24 14.98 -1.09 11.41
CA GLU A 24 14.66 0.09 10.62
C GLU A 24 13.22 0.04 10.07
N VAL A 25 12.79 -1.11 9.53
CA VAL A 25 11.41 -1.34 9.09
C VAL A 25 10.44 -1.18 10.26
N TYR A 26 10.76 -1.78 11.40
CA TYR A 26 9.95 -1.64 12.61
C TYR A 26 9.79 -0.19 13.03
N GLY A 27 10.89 0.55 13.20
CA GLY A 27 10.88 1.96 13.59
C GLY A 27 10.08 2.85 12.64
N THR A 28 10.13 2.53 11.34
CA THR A 28 9.40 3.30 10.32
C THR A 28 7.88 3.10 10.42
N TYR A 29 7.41 1.87 10.66
CA TYR A 29 5.98 1.55 10.49
C TYR A 29 5.23 1.27 11.81
N VAL A 30 5.92 1.15 12.94
CA VAL A 30 5.27 0.84 14.24
C VAL A 30 4.22 1.88 14.63
N GLY A 31 4.46 3.15 14.32
CA GLY A 31 3.50 4.22 14.59
C GLY A 31 2.24 4.11 13.72
N ASP A 32 2.38 3.75 12.45
CA ASP A 32 1.25 3.59 11.54
C ASP A 32 0.40 2.38 11.90
N VAL A 33 1.05 1.25 12.18
CA VAL A 33 0.40 0.02 12.66
C VAL A 33 -0.36 0.28 13.96
N GLY A 34 0.29 0.92 14.93
CA GLY A 34 -0.32 1.25 16.22
C GLY A 34 -1.55 2.14 16.06
N ARG A 35 -1.48 3.19 15.23
CA ARG A 35 -2.63 4.07 14.96
C ARG A 35 -3.80 3.33 14.33
N LEU A 36 -3.56 2.47 13.34
CA LEU A 36 -4.61 1.67 12.71
C LEU A 36 -5.27 0.74 13.72
N LEU A 37 -4.49 0.00 14.50
CA LEU A 37 -5.02 -0.92 15.51
C LEU A 37 -5.79 -0.20 16.63
N GLN A 38 -5.38 1.01 16.99
CA GLN A 38 -6.05 1.82 18.03
C GLN A 38 -7.34 2.47 17.53
N ARG A 39 -7.36 3.00 16.30
CA ARG A 39 -8.51 3.71 15.73
C ARG A 39 -9.52 2.77 15.08
N GLY A 40 -9.06 1.64 14.58
CA GLY A 40 -9.85 0.77 13.74
C GLY A 40 -9.76 1.16 12.27
N CYS A 41 -10.60 0.57 11.43
CA CYS A 41 -10.62 0.83 9.99
C CYS A 41 -12.01 0.64 9.40
N ARG A 42 -12.25 1.19 8.20
CA ARG A 42 -13.42 0.88 7.39
C ARG A 42 -13.17 -0.36 6.52
N LEU A 43 -14.19 -1.19 6.41
CA LEU A 43 -14.25 -2.30 5.48
C LEU A 43 -15.07 -1.90 4.26
N GLY A 44 -14.92 -2.63 3.17
CA GLY A 44 -15.85 -2.55 2.03
C GLY A 44 -17.30 -2.67 2.48
N GLY A 45 -18.25 -2.09 1.74
CA GLY A 45 -19.66 -2.12 2.12
C GLY A 45 -20.07 -1.19 3.27
N GLY A 46 -19.19 -0.24 3.68
CA GLY A 46 -19.51 0.76 4.71
C GLY A 46 -19.38 0.28 6.16
N HIS A 47 -18.93 -0.94 6.39
CA HIS A 47 -18.72 -1.47 7.73
C HIS A 47 -17.47 -0.85 8.38
N THR A 48 -17.56 -0.51 9.67
CA THR A 48 -16.43 0.01 10.44
C THR A 48 -16.01 -1.00 11.49
N LEU A 49 -14.72 -1.35 11.52
CA LEU A 49 -14.11 -2.10 12.60
C LEU A 49 -13.60 -1.12 13.66
N PRO A 50 -14.06 -1.22 14.90
CA PRO A 50 -13.50 -0.42 15.97
C PRO A 50 -12.09 -0.86 16.32
N GLY A 51 -11.26 0.06 16.75
CA GLY A 51 -9.93 -0.24 17.24
C GLY A 51 -9.95 -0.93 18.62
N VAL A 52 -8.80 -1.47 18.97
CA VAL A 52 -8.55 -2.14 20.24
C VAL A 52 -8.16 -1.11 21.29
N ARG A 53 -8.97 -0.98 22.35
CA ARG A 53 -8.78 0.01 23.42
C ARG A 53 -7.95 -0.51 24.58
N GLU A 54 -7.90 -1.82 24.78
CA GLU A 54 -7.11 -2.42 25.85
C GLU A 54 -5.61 -2.29 25.57
N PRO A 55 -4.82 -1.63 26.43
CA PRO A 55 -3.41 -1.33 26.12
C PRO A 55 -2.54 -2.57 25.98
N GLN A 56 -2.83 -3.65 26.73
CA GLN A 56 -2.06 -4.88 26.61
C GLN A 56 -2.36 -5.57 25.28
N ARG A 57 -3.66 -5.76 24.97
CA ARG A 57 -4.07 -6.39 23.72
C ARG A 57 -3.60 -5.62 22.48
N HIS A 58 -3.63 -4.28 22.55
CA HIS A 58 -3.09 -3.44 21.49
C HIS A 58 -1.59 -3.70 21.26
N ARG A 59 -0.77 -3.80 22.32
CA ARG A 59 0.66 -4.12 22.21
C ARG A 59 0.89 -5.50 21.62
N ASP A 60 0.11 -6.47 22.04
CA ASP A 60 0.21 -7.85 21.55
C ASP A 60 -0.10 -7.92 20.05
N LEU A 61 -1.13 -7.23 19.60
CA LEU A 61 -1.48 -7.14 18.17
C LEU A 61 -0.39 -6.44 17.35
N VAL A 62 0.20 -5.35 17.87
CA VAL A 62 1.35 -4.70 17.20
C VAL A 62 2.49 -5.70 17.01
N GLN A 63 2.84 -6.46 18.07
CA GLN A 63 3.88 -7.48 17.97
C GLN A 63 3.52 -8.57 16.97
N GLU A 64 2.28 -9.03 16.96
CA GLU A 64 1.80 -10.06 16.04
C GLU A 64 1.87 -9.61 14.57
N VAL A 65 1.54 -8.35 14.27
CA VAL A 65 1.73 -7.76 12.93
C VAL A 65 3.17 -7.91 12.48
N PHE A 66 4.12 -7.50 13.32
CA PHE A 66 5.53 -7.54 12.95
C PHE A 66 6.09 -8.97 12.92
N LEU A 67 5.62 -9.88 13.76
CA LEU A 67 5.95 -11.30 13.67
C LEU A 67 5.53 -11.90 12.31
N LYS A 68 4.30 -11.62 11.86
CA LYS A 68 3.82 -12.06 10.55
C LYS A 68 4.58 -11.37 9.40
N ALA A 69 4.80 -10.06 9.49
CA ALA A 69 5.51 -9.30 8.47
C ALA A 69 6.99 -9.70 8.33
N PHE A 70 7.62 -10.11 9.42
CA PHE A 70 9.04 -10.49 9.50
C PHE A 70 9.28 -11.98 9.34
N ALA A 71 8.25 -12.79 9.19
CA ALA A 71 8.40 -14.21 8.85
C ALA A 71 9.20 -14.37 7.54
N ALA A 72 10.07 -15.37 7.48
CA ALA A 72 10.95 -15.56 6.32
C ALA A 72 10.20 -15.61 4.98
N PRO A 73 9.08 -16.35 4.85
CA PRO A 73 8.31 -16.36 3.60
C PRO A 73 7.79 -14.97 3.21
N ALA A 74 7.31 -14.19 4.18
CA ALA A 74 6.75 -12.85 3.95
C ALA A 74 7.83 -11.86 3.47
N ARG A 75 9.02 -11.88 4.10
CA ARG A 75 10.15 -11.04 3.71
C ARG A 75 10.68 -11.38 2.32
N GLN A 76 10.75 -12.68 1.99
CA GLN A 76 11.24 -13.16 0.70
C GLN A 76 10.25 -12.91 -0.44
N ALA A 77 8.94 -12.98 -0.17
CA ALA A 77 7.88 -12.71 -1.14
C ALA A 77 7.77 -11.22 -1.50
N TYR A 78 8.24 -10.31 -0.63
CA TYR A 78 8.17 -8.89 -0.90
C TYR A 78 9.15 -8.48 -2.01
N ASP A 79 8.61 -7.93 -3.10
CA ASP A 79 9.38 -7.61 -4.32
C ASP A 79 10.20 -6.30 -4.23
N GLY A 80 9.89 -5.44 -3.24
CA GLY A 80 10.55 -4.13 -3.07
C GLY A 80 10.11 -3.08 -4.09
N LEU A 81 9.15 -3.40 -4.95
CA LEU A 81 8.67 -2.52 -6.01
C LEU A 81 7.53 -1.62 -5.54
N ARG A 82 6.69 -2.13 -4.65
CA ARG A 82 5.58 -1.40 -4.03
C ARG A 82 6.02 -0.77 -2.72
N ASP A 83 5.24 0.17 -2.22
CA ASP A 83 5.43 0.63 -0.84
C ASP A 83 5.15 -0.52 0.13
N TYR A 84 6.01 -0.68 1.13
CA TYR A 84 5.84 -1.69 2.17
C TYR A 84 4.70 -1.33 3.15
N ARG A 85 4.36 -0.06 3.24
CA ARG A 85 3.32 0.45 4.14
C ARG A 85 1.95 -0.19 3.92
N PRO A 86 1.38 -0.22 2.70
CA PRO A 86 0.11 -0.91 2.45
C PRO A 86 0.15 -2.40 2.80
N TYR A 87 1.28 -3.06 2.55
CA TYR A 87 1.45 -4.46 2.88
C TYR A 87 1.36 -4.72 4.40
N ILE A 88 2.10 -3.96 5.21
CA ILE A 88 2.09 -4.15 6.66
C ILE A 88 0.74 -3.72 7.29
N LEU A 89 0.11 -2.66 6.77
CA LEU A 89 -1.21 -2.23 7.22
C LEU A 89 -2.31 -3.24 6.86
N ARG A 90 -2.18 -3.97 5.75
CA ARG A 90 -3.07 -5.08 5.43
C ARG A 90 -2.97 -6.21 6.46
N ILE A 91 -1.75 -6.56 6.90
CA ILE A 91 -1.55 -7.54 7.98
C ILE A 91 -2.25 -7.07 9.26
N ALA A 92 -2.06 -5.80 9.65
CA ALA A 92 -2.67 -5.22 10.84
C ALA A 92 -4.20 -5.25 10.78
N ARG A 93 -4.77 -4.92 9.63
CA ARG A 93 -6.22 -4.97 9.41
C ARG A 93 -6.77 -6.39 9.50
N ASN A 94 -6.10 -7.36 8.88
CA ASN A 94 -6.54 -8.76 8.94
C ASN A 94 -6.59 -9.24 10.39
N LEU A 95 -5.60 -8.90 11.19
CA LEU A 95 -5.60 -9.20 12.63
C LEU A 95 -6.74 -8.51 13.36
N LEU A 96 -7.07 -7.26 13.00
CA LEU A 96 -8.21 -6.56 13.60
C LEU A 96 -9.55 -7.21 13.23
N VAL A 97 -9.69 -7.72 12.00
CA VAL A 97 -10.85 -8.52 11.58
C VAL A 97 -10.96 -9.81 12.38
N ASP A 98 -9.85 -10.52 12.55
CA ASP A 98 -9.81 -11.77 13.32
C ASP A 98 -10.17 -11.53 14.80
N GLU A 99 -9.67 -10.44 15.37
CA GLU A 99 -10.01 -10.00 16.73
C GLU A 99 -11.50 -9.73 16.88
N ALA A 100 -12.08 -9.00 15.94
CA ALA A 100 -13.51 -8.68 15.99
C ALA A 100 -14.38 -9.93 15.83
N ARG A 101 -13.96 -10.90 15.01
CA ARG A 101 -14.65 -12.20 14.87
C ARG A 101 -14.59 -13.03 16.16
N THR A 102 -13.43 -13.06 16.79
CA THR A 102 -13.24 -13.78 18.08
C THR A 102 -14.07 -13.13 19.19
N GLY A 103 -14.27 -11.80 19.15
CA GLY A 103 -15.16 -11.06 20.05
C GLY A 103 -16.66 -11.23 19.76
N GLY A 104 -17.07 -12.19 18.92
CA GLY A 104 -18.48 -12.49 18.65
C GLY A 104 -19.20 -11.51 17.75
N ARG A 105 -18.48 -10.63 17.03
CA ARG A 105 -19.08 -9.74 16.05
C ARG A 105 -19.27 -10.46 14.72
N LEU A 106 -20.52 -10.49 14.24
CA LEU A 106 -20.83 -10.94 12.89
C LEU A 106 -20.27 -9.93 11.90
N ILE A 107 -19.11 -10.22 11.35
CA ILE A 107 -18.58 -9.49 10.20
C ILE A 107 -19.00 -10.27 8.97
N PRO A 108 -19.79 -9.69 8.05
CA PRO A 108 -20.15 -10.36 6.82
C PRO A 108 -18.88 -10.81 6.09
N VAL A 109 -18.82 -12.11 5.80
CA VAL A 109 -17.77 -12.69 4.94
C VAL A 109 -18.28 -12.54 3.52
N GLU A 110 -18.14 -11.33 2.96
CA GLU A 110 -18.34 -11.13 1.54
C GLU A 110 -16.99 -10.78 0.93
N GLU A 111 -16.53 -11.72 0.12
CA GLU A 111 -15.46 -11.71 -0.86
C GLU A 111 -14.01 -11.90 -0.39
N PRO A 112 -13.17 -12.54 -1.25
CA PRO A 112 -11.75 -12.65 -1.03
C PRO A 112 -11.15 -11.25 -0.88
N MET A 113 -10.55 -11.01 0.28
CA MET A 113 -10.13 -9.70 0.80
C MET A 113 -8.92 -9.12 0.06
N ASP A 114 -8.94 -9.14 -1.28
CA ASP A 114 -7.87 -8.60 -2.11
C ASP A 114 -8.03 -7.11 -2.44
N GLU A 115 -9.24 -6.56 -2.26
CA GLU A 115 -9.53 -5.14 -2.46
C GLU A 115 -9.91 -4.45 -1.16
N VAL A 116 -8.91 -4.16 -0.38
CA VAL A 116 -9.06 -3.18 0.68
C VAL A 116 -8.50 -1.87 0.21
N GLU A 117 -9.38 -1.04 -0.22
CA GLU A 117 -9.15 0.38 -0.09
C GLU A 117 -8.89 0.65 1.40
N ILE A 118 -7.62 0.77 1.78
CA ILE A 118 -7.29 1.48 3.01
C ILE A 118 -7.77 2.89 2.72
N VAL A 119 -9.03 3.15 3.05
CA VAL A 119 -9.51 4.50 3.16
C VAL A 119 -8.80 5.01 4.40
N GLU A 120 -7.54 5.43 4.20
CA GLU A 120 -7.02 6.45 5.07
C GLU A 120 -8.12 7.50 5.08
N GLU A 121 -8.68 7.83 6.25
CA GLU A 121 -9.15 9.18 6.42
C GLU A 121 -7.91 10.04 6.15
N VAL A 122 -7.68 10.31 4.88
CA VAL A 122 -6.82 11.42 4.48
C VAL A 122 -7.49 12.57 5.20
N PRO A 123 -6.82 13.25 6.13
CA PRO A 123 -7.38 14.44 6.72
C PRO A 123 -7.85 15.25 5.53
N GLU A 124 -9.17 15.53 5.45
CA GLU A 124 -9.76 16.26 4.29
C GLU A 124 -9.09 17.61 4.07
N GLU A 125 -8.26 18.01 5.01
CA GLU A 125 -7.50 19.26 5.10
C GLU A 125 -6.10 19.21 4.47
N ASN A 126 -5.54 18.04 4.09
CA ASN A 126 -4.22 18.05 3.47
C ASN A 126 -4.33 18.40 1.97
N LEU A 127 -4.29 19.72 1.70
CA LEU A 127 -4.29 20.30 0.35
C LEU A 127 -3.19 19.69 -0.54
N GLU A 128 -2.07 19.33 0.04
CA GLU A 128 -0.93 18.74 -0.63
C GLU A 128 -1.27 17.34 -1.17
N TRP A 129 -1.95 16.53 -0.37
CA TRP A 129 -2.41 15.21 -0.78
C TRP A 129 -3.49 15.26 -1.87
N ARG A 130 -4.43 16.20 -1.77
CA ARG A 130 -5.44 16.43 -2.84
C ARG A 130 -4.78 16.81 -4.16
N ARG A 131 -3.77 17.68 -4.12
CA ARG A 131 -2.99 18.08 -5.29
C ARG A 131 -2.24 16.89 -5.90
N LEU A 132 -1.56 16.11 -5.08
CA LEU A 132 -0.82 14.92 -5.51
C LEU A 132 -1.75 13.89 -6.16
N ARG A 133 -2.91 13.63 -5.55
CA ARG A 133 -3.93 12.73 -6.09
C ARG A 133 -4.47 13.21 -7.42
N ALA A 134 -4.83 14.48 -7.52
CA ALA A 134 -5.35 15.06 -8.77
C ALA A 134 -4.31 14.96 -9.90
N ALA A 135 -3.06 15.31 -9.63
CA ALA A 135 -1.98 15.21 -10.60
C ALA A 135 -1.70 13.76 -11.03
N THR A 136 -1.75 12.81 -10.11
CA THR A 136 -1.60 11.38 -10.44
C THR A 136 -2.71 10.87 -11.33
N LEU A 137 -3.96 11.23 -11.05
CA LEU A 137 -5.12 10.86 -11.88
C LEU A 137 -5.02 11.47 -13.28
N GLU A 138 -4.61 12.72 -13.39
CA GLU A 138 -4.39 13.39 -14.67
C GLU A 138 -3.27 12.73 -15.48
N PHE A 139 -2.16 12.39 -14.84
CA PHE A 139 -1.08 11.61 -15.46
C PHE A 139 -1.58 10.29 -16.01
N CYS A 140 -2.34 9.52 -15.21
CA CYS A 140 -2.91 8.25 -15.64
C CYS A 140 -3.88 8.42 -16.83
N ALA A 141 -4.70 9.48 -16.82
CA ALA A 141 -5.64 9.78 -17.91
C ALA A 141 -4.92 10.20 -19.20
N ALA A 142 -3.82 10.95 -19.10
CA ALA A 142 -3.01 11.38 -20.22
C ALA A 142 -2.11 10.28 -20.81
N THR A 143 -1.82 9.22 -20.03
CA THR A 143 -0.97 8.12 -20.48
C THR A 143 -1.69 7.29 -21.56
N LYS A 144 -0.98 6.98 -22.66
CA LYS A 144 -1.52 6.20 -23.79
C LYS A 144 -1.27 4.69 -23.61
N SER A 145 -2.08 3.86 -24.28
CA SER A 145 -1.81 2.41 -24.40
C SER A 145 -0.45 2.17 -25.06
N PRO A 146 0.30 1.11 -24.70
CA PRO A 146 -0.11 0.06 -23.73
C PRO A 146 0.13 0.40 -22.26
N LEU A 147 0.83 1.50 -21.93
CA LEU A 147 1.16 1.86 -20.55
C LEU A 147 -0.06 2.22 -19.72
N ARG A 148 -1.12 2.78 -20.32
CA ARG A 148 -2.37 3.05 -19.60
C ARG A 148 -3.04 1.76 -19.11
N GLU A 149 -3.12 0.75 -19.99
CA GLU A 149 -3.65 -0.57 -19.63
C GLU A 149 -2.78 -1.24 -18.58
N PHE A 150 -1.45 -1.12 -18.73
CA PHE A 150 -0.50 -1.59 -17.72
C PHE A 150 -0.75 -0.94 -16.35
N ILE A 151 -0.94 0.38 -16.28
CA ILE A 151 -1.22 1.10 -15.02
C ILE A 151 -2.51 0.58 -14.40
N GLN A 152 -3.57 0.42 -15.19
CA GLN A 152 -4.85 -0.09 -14.73
C GLN A 152 -4.69 -1.49 -14.11
N LEU A 153 -4.11 -2.42 -14.86
CA LEU A 153 -3.97 -3.81 -14.44
C LEU A 153 -3.00 -3.97 -13.24
N ARG A 154 -1.93 -3.17 -13.22
CA ARG A 154 -0.85 -3.30 -12.24
C ARG A 154 -1.14 -2.59 -10.92
N PHE A 155 -1.70 -1.38 -10.99
CA PHE A 155 -1.83 -0.48 -9.83
C PHE A 155 -3.27 -0.30 -9.34
N VAL A 156 -4.26 -0.55 -10.20
CA VAL A 156 -5.67 -0.49 -9.82
C VAL A 156 -6.22 -1.90 -9.55
N GLU A 157 -6.00 -2.85 -10.48
CA GLU A 157 -6.45 -4.24 -10.34
C GLU A 157 -5.45 -5.14 -9.58
N ASP A 158 -4.31 -4.59 -9.18
CA ASP A 158 -3.27 -5.23 -8.35
C ASP A 158 -2.73 -6.58 -8.88
N LEU A 159 -2.72 -6.78 -10.20
CA LEU A 159 -2.21 -8.01 -10.81
C LEU A 159 -0.72 -8.21 -10.49
N SER A 160 -0.31 -9.45 -10.22
CA SER A 160 1.09 -9.79 -10.09
C SER A 160 1.83 -9.59 -11.41
N GLN A 161 3.17 -9.39 -11.38
CA GLN A 161 3.96 -9.27 -12.62
C GLN A 161 3.83 -10.50 -13.53
N ARG A 162 3.55 -11.67 -12.96
CA ARG A 162 3.33 -12.91 -13.70
C ARG A 162 2.00 -12.88 -14.44
N ASP A 163 0.93 -12.59 -13.73
CA ASP A 163 -0.43 -12.59 -14.27
C ASP A 163 -0.61 -11.47 -15.30
N LEU A 164 0.05 -10.33 -15.04
CA LEU A 164 0.08 -9.20 -15.95
C LEU A 164 0.86 -9.52 -17.24
N ALA A 165 2.00 -10.20 -17.13
CA ALA A 165 2.76 -10.65 -18.30
C ALA A 165 1.93 -11.61 -19.17
N GLU A 166 1.16 -12.50 -18.56
CA GLU A 166 0.26 -13.42 -19.24
C GLU A 166 -0.94 -12.69 -19.86
N LYS A 167 -1.62 -11.82 -19.09
CA LYS A 167 -2.80 -11.08 -19.55
C LYS A 167 -2.48 -10.14 -20.71
N MET A 168 -1.36 -9.42 -20.65
CA MET A 168 -0.92 -8.49 -21.69
C MET A 168 -0.10 -9.16 -22.81
N LYS A 169 0.17 -10.48 -22.71
CA LYS A 169 0.97 -11.26 -23.67
C LYS A 169 2.37 -10.68 -23.90
N VAL A 170 3.03 -10.26 -22.82
CA VAL A 170 4.37 -9.70 -22.81
C VAL A 170 5.30 -10.48 -21.88
N THR A 171 6.61 -10.25 -21.98
CA THR A 171 7.57 -10.88 -21.08
C THR A 171 7.58 -10.19 -19.70
N ARG A 172 7.95 -10.90 -18.65
CA ARG A 172 8.17 -10.30 -17.32
C ARG A 172 9.23 -9.18 -17.34
N ARG A 173 10.21 -9.30 -18.24
CA ARG A 173 11.21 -8.24 -18.46
C ARG A 173 10.55 -6.96 -18.96
N GLN A 174 9.62 -7.08 -19.91
CA GLN A 174 8.85 -5.95 -20.43
C GLN A 174 7.97 -5.31 -19.34
N VAL A 175 7.31 -6.14 -18.52
CA VAL A 175 6.51 -5.65 -17.37
C VAL A 175 7.37 -4.81 -16.42
N ARG A 176 8.58 -5.27 -16.10
CA ARG A 176 9.51 -4.55 -15.22
C ARG A 176 9.97 -3.24 -15.86
N THR A 177 10.30 -3.26 -17.14
CA THR A 177 10.69 -2.04 -17.90
C THR A 177 9.57 -1.02 -17.89
N TRP A 178 8.33 -1.44 -18.11
CA TRP A 178 7.17 -0.54 -18.06
C TRP A 178 6.91 0.03 -16.65
N GLU A 179 7.11 -0.77 -15.61
CA GLU A 179 6.98 -0.33 -14.22
C GLU A 179 8.01 0.74 -13.87
N GLU A 180 9.26 0.56 -14.30
CA GLU A 180 10.32 1.56 -14.14
C GLU A 180 10.03 2.84 -14.95
N GLN A 181 9.57 2.69 -16.19
CA GLN A 181 9.20 3.80 -17.06
C GLN A 181 8.06 4.63 -16.47
N VAL A 182 6.95 3.98 -16.08
CA VAL A 182 5.78 4.67 -15.50
C VAL A 182 6.17 5.44 -14.24
N ARG A 183 7.02 4.86 -13.38
CA ARG A 183 7.51 5.55 -12.18
C ARG A 183 8.34 6.78 -12.52
N ALA A 184 9.28 6.65 -13.46
CA ALA A 184 10.13 7.75 -13.86
C ALA A 184 9.32 8.88 -14.51
N ASP A 185 8.35 8.53 -15.35
CA ASP A 185 7.49 9.50 -16.02
C ASP A 185 6.56 10.21 -15.04
N LEU A 186 5.96 9.48 -14.08
CA LEU A 186 5.16 10.07 -13.02
C LEU A 186 5.98 11.01 -12.14
N GLN A 187 7.18 10.60 -11.71
CA GLN A 187 8.06 11.47 -10.92
C GLN A 187 8.41 12.76 -11.66
N ARG A 188 8.70 12.67 -12.95
CA ARG A 188 8.98 13.83 -13.80
C ARG A 188 7.76 14.74 -13.90
N TYR A 189 6.59 14.16 -14.13
CA TYR A 189 5.33 14.89 -14.20
C TYR A 189 5.02 15.63 -12.90
N LEU A 190 5.17 14.98 -11.75
CA LEU A 190 4.94 15.60 -10.44
C LEU A 190 5.93 16.74 -10.16
N ALA A 191 7.20 16.55 -10.50
CA ALA A 191 8.20 17.63 -10.40
C ALA A 191 7.90 18.84 -11.33
N GLU A 192 7.27 18.60 -12.47
CA GLU A 192 6.77 19.66 -13.33
C GLU A 192 5.54 20.36 -12.73
N CYS A 193 4.62 19.63 -12.10
CA CYS A 193 3.49 20.22 -11.38
C CYS A 193 3.94 21.11 -10.22
N GLU A 194 4.98 20.73 -9.50
CA GLU A 194 5.57 21.59 -8.45
C GLU A 194 6.10 22.92 -9.00
N LYS A 195 6.66 22.92 -10.21
CA LYS A 195 7.22 24.12 -10.85
C LYS A 195 6.18 25.01 -11.52
N ARG A 196 5.17 24.41 -12.16
CA ARG A 196 4.14 25.11 -12.95
C ARG A 196 2.89 25.47 -12.16
N GLY A 197 2.71 24.90 -10.98
CA GLY A 197 1.46 24.89 -10.23
C GLY A 197 0.69 23.59 -10.46
N TRP A 198 0.08 23.10 -9.38
CA TRP A 198 -0.70 21.87 -9.38
C TRP A 198 -2.00 22.02 -10.17
N PRO A 199 -2.48 20.97 -10.86
CA PRO A 199 -3.75 21.02 -11.53
C PRO A 199 -4.87 21.37 -10.56
N SER A 200 -5.76 22.26 -10.96
CA SER A 200 -6.96 22.56 -10.18
C SER A 200 -7.76 21.28 -10.04
N SER A 201 -8.03 20.87 -8.79
CA SER A 201 -9.00 19.82 -8.53
C SER A 201 -10.34 20.26 -9.11
N ALA A 202 -10.68 19.76 -10.30
CA ALA A 202 -12.02 19.88 -10.80
C ALA A 202 -12.92 19.18 -9.78
N THR A 203 -13.65 19.97 -9.05
CA THR A 203 -14.72 19.56 -8.15
C THR A 203 -15.73 18.82 -9.01
N GLY A 204 -15.71 17.49 -8.94
CA GLY A 204 -16.78 16.69 -9.51
C GLY A 204 -18.03 16.92 -8.66
N SER A 205 -19.04 17.45 -9.32
CA SER A 205 -20.42 17.48 -8.83
C SER A 205 -20.96 16.07 -8.69
#